data_80a9c685c5688b15daafa50e555c47c1
#
_entry.id   80a9c685c5688b15daafa50e555c47c1
#
_cell.length_a   1.000
_cell.length_b   1.000
_cell.length_c   1.000
_cell.angle_alpha   90.00
_cell.angle_beta   90.00
_cell.angle_gamma   90.00
#
_symmetry.space_group_name_H-M   'P 1'
#
loop_
_entity.id
_entity.type
_entity.pdbx_description
1 polymer ?
#
loop_
_entity_poly.entity_id
_entity_poly.type
_entity_poly.pdbx_seq_one_letter_code
_entity_poly.pdbx_strand_id
1 'polypeptide(L)'
;MTPLVRSARYALLITGTPALNRPIELFSQLYMLRPSYVKNYTAYAARYCNGKATPFGYDDRGSSNMHELNWILRHAFMVRRLKRDVLTQLPPKTRHTVWLEVQTSELKDVKTLFSNWKRLNDTIYKLPTGSEQQRKEMFERQKTISELFRATATAKCKAVVSWVIQALSEGRSFIFFAYHQVILNAVEEAVLQAGISYMRIDGSTPAHKRQANVKAFQEDPNIRIAILSIMAAGTGVTLTRVSECVMGELYWVPGVMIQAEDRVHRISQTARVDIQYLLGTETLDTYIHPTLCKKLRTLDTLVDKRTDRTFKGKTTTTVHLEEKDDIFTAIKNLF
;
A
#
# COMPACT_ATOMS: atom_id res chain seq x y z
N MET A 1 -16.98 4.73 19.63
CA MET A 1 -17.21 3.33 19.16
C MET A 1 -16.98 2.29 20.27
N THR A 2 -15.90 2.35 21.03
CA THR A 2 -15.60 1.40 22.13
C THR A 2 -16.72 1.22 23.16
N PRO A 3 -17.38 2.28 23.70
CA PRO A 3 -18.48 2.11 24.66
C PRO A 3 -19.66 1.33 24.08
N LEU A 4 -20.03 1.64 22.83
CA LEU A 4 -21.15 0.97 22.14
C LEU A 4 -20.89 -0.53 21.95
N VAL A 5 -19.68 -0.91 21.51
CA VAL A 5 -19.31 -2.32 21.33
C VAL A 5 -19.33 -3.07 22.66
N ARG A 6 -18.90 -2.42 23.75
CA ARG A 6 -18.87 -3.02 25.08
C ARG A 6 -20.24 -3.21 25.73
N SER A 7 -21.20 -2.37 25.40
CA SER A 7 -22.58 -2.50 25.87
C SER A 7 -23.38 -3.57 25.12
N ALA A 8 -22.87 -4.00 23.95
CA ALA A 8 -23.52 -5.02 23.14
C ALA A 8 -23.37 -6.42 23.75
N ARG A 9 -24.44 -7.20 23.74
CA ARG A 9 -24.42 -8.62 24.19
C ARG A 9 -23.49 -9.46 23.31
N TYR A 10 -23.44 -9.15 22.01
CA TYR A 10 -22.57 -9.79 21.02
C TYR A 10 -21.96 -8.71 20.13
N ALA A 11 -20.67 -8.85 19.81
CA ALA A 11 -19.97 -7.94 18.93
C ALA A 11 -19.18 -8.75 17.88
N LEU A 12 -19.35 -8.41 16.61
CA LEU A 12 -18.64 -9.01 15.48
C LEU A 12 -17.99 -7.91 14.64
N LEU A 13 -16.66 -7.93 14.54
CA LEU A 13 -15.89 -7.03 13.68
C LEU A 13 -15.56 -7.76 12.38
N ILE A 14 -16.10 -7.28 11.25
CA ILE A 14 -15.91 -7.91 9.94
C ILE A 14 -14.91 -7.11 9.13
N THR A 15 -13.79 -7.76 8.73
CA THR A 15 -12.76 -7.13 7.89
C THR A 15 -11.99 -8.19 7.10
N GLY A 16 -11.59 -7.85 5.87
CA GLY A 16 -10.65 -8.66 5.09
C GLY A 16 -9.19 -8.47 5.49
N THR A 17 -8.87 -7.36 6.18
CA THR A 17 -7.51 -6.95 6.57
C THR A 17 -7.54 -6.37 7.98
N PRO A 18 -7.44 -7.20 9.03
CA PRO A 18 -7.55 -6.75 10.43
C PRO A 18 -6.40 -5.81 10.84
N ALA A 19 -5.21 -5.96 10.26
CA ALA A 19 -4.11 -5.03 10.34
C ALA A 19 -3.68 -4.64 8.93
N LEU A 20 -3.72 -3.34 8.61
CA LEU A 20 -3.38 -2.82 7.28
C LEU A 20 -1.87 -2.61 7.13
N ASN A 21 -1.21 -2.19 8.20
CA ASN A 21 0.18 -1.76 8.19
C ASN A 21 1.02 -2.29 9.36
N ARG A 22 0.47 -2.33 10.59
CA ARG A 22 1.23 -2.62 11.82
C ARG A 22 0.44 -3.41 12.86
N PRO A 23 1.13 -4.18 13.74
CA PRO A 23 0.47 -4.93 14.81
C PRO A 23 -0.32 -4.06 15.79
N ILE A 24 0.12 -2.81 16.03
CA ILE A 24 -0.55 -1.90 16.96
C ILE A 24 -2.01 -1.60 16.58
N GLU A 25 -2.35 -1.68 15.30
CA GLU A 25 -3.72 -1.46 14.80
C GLU A 25 -4.72 -2.47 15.34
N LEU A 26 -4.25 -3.64 15.78
CA LEU A 26 -5.10 -4.66 16.39
C LEU A 26 -5.48 -4.32 17.83
N PHE A 27 -4.69 -3.49 18.54
CA PHE A 27 -4.93 -3.19 19.95
C PHE A 27 -6.36 -2.74 20.20
N SER A 28 -6.84 -1.75 19.47
CA SER A 28 -8.19 -1.20 19.64
C SER A 28 -9.28 -2.23 19.39
N GLN A 29 -9.11 -3.10 18.41
CA GLN A 29 -10.06 -4.17 18.08
C GLN A 29 -10.09 -5.22 19.20
N LEU A 30 -8.94 -5.67 19.67
CA LEU A 30 -8.83 -6.64 20.75
C LEU A 30 -9.37 -6.09 22.07
N TYR A 31 -9.05 -4.83 22.37
CA TYR A 31 -9.53 -4.14 23.57
C TYR A 31 -11.05 -3.94 23.56
N MET A 32 -11.65 -3.69 22.40
CA MET A 32 -13.10 -3.59 22.27
C MET A 32 -13.79 -4.94 22.51
N LEU A 33 -13.22 -6.03 21.95
CA LEU A 33 -13.83 -7.36 22.02
C LEU A 33 -13.64 -8.04 23.39
N ARG A 34 -12.43 -8.00 23.95
CA ARG A 34 -12.08 -8.65 25.23
C ARG A 34 -11.02 -7.87 26.00
N PRO A 35 -11.39 -6.83 26.74
CA PRO A 35 -10.44 -6.00 27.49
C PRO A 35 -9.65 -6.76 28.56
N SER A 36 -10.16 -7.90 29.05
CA SER A 36 -9.44 -8.76 29.99
C SER A 36 -8.14 -9.36 29.44
N TYR A 37 -8.06 -9.58 28.13
CA TYR A 37 -6.86 -10.08 27.45
C TYR A 37 -5.83 -8.99 27.15
N VAL A 38 -6.31 -7.78 26.86
CA VAL A 38 -5.48 -6.66 26.37
C VAL A 38 -5.76 -5.43 27.24
N LYS A 39 -5.28 -5.49 28.49
CA LYS A 39 -5.62 -4.49 29.52
C LYS A 39 -4.92 -3.15 29.32
N ASN A 40 -3.70 -3.17 28.83
CA ASN A 40 -2.81 -2.01 28.83
C ASN A 40 -2.13 -1.84 27.46
N TYR A 41 -2.27 -0.64 26.89
CA TYR A 41 -1.67 -0.28 25.62
C TYR A 41 -0.15 -0.43 25.62
N THR A 42 0.53 0.10 26.65
CA THR A 42 1.99 0.08 26.75
C THR A 42 2.52 -1.36 26.85
N ALA A 43 1.86 -2.22 27.63
CA ALA A 43 2.23 -3.63 27.74
C ALA A 43 2.03 -4.38 26.41
N TYR A 44 0.93 -4.11 25.69
CA TYR A 44 0.70 -4.67 24.37
C TYR A 44 1.77 -4.20 23.37
N ALA A 45 2.03 -2.90 23.34
CA ALA A 45 3.01 -2.31 22.42
C ALA A 45 4.44 -2.80 22.73
N ALA A 46 4.83 -2.89 24.00
CA ALA A 46 6.12 -3.42 24.39
C ALA A 46 6.30 -4.89 23.93
N ARG A 47 5.23 -5.72 24.08
CA ARG A 47 5.31 -7.14 23.74
C ARG A 47 5.23 -7.40 22.23
N TYR A 48 4.29 -6.75 21.50
CA TYR A 48 3.98 -7.09 20.11
C TYR A 48 4.45 -6.07 19.08
N CYS A 49 4.79 -4.85 19.51
CA CYS A 49 5.19 -3.76 18.62
C CYS A 49 6.64 -3.32 18.83
N ASN A 50 7.45 -4.10 19.59
CA ASN A 50 8.78 -3.66 20.00
C ASN A 50 8.75 -2.26 20.62
N GLY A 51 7.71 -1.97 21.39
CA GLY A 51 7.41 -0.66 21.95
C GLY A 51 8.46 -0.22 22.94
N LYS A 52 8.91 1.02 22.81
CA LYS A 52 9.95 1.61 23.68
C LYS A 52 9.75 3.10 23.86
N ALA A 53 10.09 3.61 25.04
CA ALA A 53 10.14 5.03 25.27
C ALA A 53 11.29 5.64 24.44
N THR A 54 11.03 6.77 23.82
CA THR A 54 12.02 7.56 23.12
C THR A 54 11.96 9.01 23.61
N PRO A 55 12.97 9.84 23.37
CA PRO A 55 12.92 11.25 23.72
C PRO A 55 11.75 12.04 23.10
N PHE A 56 11.12 11.45 22.07
CA PHE A 56 10.02 12.06 21.30
C PHE A 56 8.65 11.44 21.60
N GLY A 57 8.57 10.59 22.62
CA GLY A 57 7.36 9.85 22.97
C GLY A 57 7.56 8.34 22.89
N TYR A 58 6.48 7.61 22.82
CA TYR A 58 6.51 6.15 22.79
C TYR A 58 6.49 5.66 21.34
N ASP A 59 7.53 4.88 20.95
CA ASP A 59 7.60 4.27 19.61
C ASP A 59 7.03 2.85 19.66
N ASP A 60 5.91 2.62 18.99
CA ASP A 60 5.17 1.37 18.88
C ASP A 60 5.06 0.85 17.44
N ARG A 61 5.88 1.41 16.54
CA ARG A 61 5.81 1.13 15.09
C ARG A 61 6.48 -0.18 14.68
N GLY A 62 7.11 -0.86 15.60
CA GLY A 62 7.79 -2.12 15.36
C GLY A 62 6.88 -3.33 15.32
N SER A 63 7.50 -4.52 15.34
CA SER A 63 6.84 -5.82 15.45
C SER A 63 7.71 -6.79 16.23
N SER A 64 7.12 -7.53 17.16
CA SER A 64 7.76 -8.56 17.98
C SER A 64 6.74 -9.63 18.36
N ASN A 65 7.20 -10.84 18.65
CA ASN A 65 6.36 -11.98 19.09
C ASN A 65 5.14 -12.25 18.16
N MET A 66 5.32 -12.11 16.84
CA MET A 66 4.22 -12.23 15.87
C MET A 66 3.57 -13.60 15.85
N HIS A 67 4.32 -14.67 16.11
CA HIS A 67 3.77 -16.03 16.18
C HIS A 67 2.86 -16.21 17.39
N GLU A 68 3.23 -15.66 18.54
CA GLU A 68 2.39 -15.67 19.74
C GLU A 68 1.09 -14.87 19.52
N LEU A 69 1.22 -13.66 18.97
CA LEU A 69 0.05 -12.84 18.67
C LEU A 69 -0.88 -13.52 17.66
N ASN A 70 -0.34 -14.16 16.62
CA ASN A 70 -1.13 -14.95 15.68
C ASN A 70 -1.87 -16.11 16.38
N TRP A 71 -1.19 -16.82 17.29
CA TRP A 71 -1.82 -17.89 18.05
C TRP A 71 -2.99 -17.38 18.89
N ILE A 72 -2.79 -16.28 19.64
CA ILE A 72 -3.84 -15.65 20.45
C ILE A 72 -5.02 -15.21 19.58
N LEU A 73 -4.74 -14.53 18.44
CA LEU A 73 -5.78 -14.11 17.51
C LEU A 73 -6.65 -15.28 17.08
N ARG A 74 -6.05 -16.38 16.63
CA ARG A 74 -6.78 -17.54 16.10
C ARG A 74 -7.56 -18.31 17.14
N HIS A 75 -7.09 -18.37 18.39
CA HIS A 75 -7.74 -19.17 19.40
C HIS A 75 -8.75 -18.40 20.27
N ALA A 76 -8.60 -17.07 20.35
CA ALA A 76 -9.42 -16.27 21.25
C ALA A 76 -10.30 -15.20 20.58
N PHE A 77 -9.93 -14.74 19.38
CA PHE A 77 -10.53 -13.53 18.79
C PHE A 77 -11.01 -13.68 17.35
N MET A 78 -10.32 -14.44 16.51
CA MET A 78 -10.48 -14.33 15.07
C MET A 78 -10.84 -15.66 14.42
N VAL A 79 -11.89 -15.63 13.61
CA VAL A 79 -12.20 -16.69 12.64
C VAL A 79 -11.68 -16.23 11.28
N ARG A 80 -10.59 -16.84 10.81
CA ARG A 80 -9.95 -16.49 9.53
C ARG A 80 -10.17 -17.61 8.51
N ARG A 81 -10.72 -17.26 7.36
CA ARG A 81 -10.84 -18.13 6.17
C ARG A 81 -10.01 -17.51 5.05
N LEU A 82 -9.09 -18.27 4.48
CA LEU A 82 -8.28 -17.81 3.35
C LEU A 82 -8.99 -18.14 2.05
N LYS A 83 -8.92 -17.25 1.08
CA LYS A 83 -9.54 -17.45 -0.26
C LYS A 83 -9.12 -18.78 -0.88
N ARG A 84 -7.85 -19.16 -0.79
CA ARG A 84 -7.33 -20.43 -1.31
C ARG A 84 -7.92 -21.69 -0.67
N ASP A 85 -8.34 -21.59 0.61
CA ASP A 85 -8.83 -22.74 1.37
C ASP A 85 -10.33 -22.94 1.16
N VAL A 86 -11.05 -21.86 0.81
CA VAL A 86 -12.53 -21.88 0.67
C VAL A 86 -13.03 -21.59 -0.74
N LEU A 87 -12.19 -21.02 -1.61
CA LEU A 87 -12.52 -20.68 -2.99
C LEU A 87 -11.58 -21.42 -3.94
N THR A 88 -11.69 -22.72 -4.00
CA THR A 88 -10.85 -23.61 -4.83
C THR A 88 -10.98 -23.33 -6.32
N GLN A 89 -12.15 -22.81 -6.75
CA GLN A 89 -12.40 -22.40 -8.12
C GLN A 89 -11.80 -21.05 -8.50
N LEU A 90 -11.30 -20.24 -7.52
CA LEU A 90 -10.73 -18.93 -7.83
C LEU A 90 -9.37 -19.10 -8.52
N PRO A 91 -9.19 -18.53 -9.73
CA PRO A 91 -7.93 -18.63 -10.46
C PRO A 91 -6.73 -18.07 -9.69
N PRO A 92 -5.51 -18.52 -10.00
CA PRO A 92 -4.31 -18.02 -9.33
C PRO A 92 -4.06 -16.53 -9.63
N LYS A 93 -3.43 -15.85 -8.65
CA LYS A 93 -2.99 -14.46 -8.76
C LYS A 93 -1.46 -14.41 -8.78
N THR A 94 -0.90 -13.74 -9.78
CA THR A 94 0.55 -13.49 -9.90
C THR A 94 0.85 -12.00 -9.77
N ARG A 95 2.07 -11.68 -9.35
CA ARG A 95 2.56 -10.31 -9.23
C ARG A 95 3.87 -10.16 -9.97
N HIS A 96 3.98 -9.09 -10.73
CA HIS A 96 5.17 -8.73 -11.49
C HIS A 96 5.58 -7.30 -11.15
N THR A 97 6.89 -7.05 -11.14
CA THR A 97 7.48 -5.73 -10.99
C THR A 97 8.04 -5.30 -12.34
N VAL A 98 7.61 -4.15 -12.82
CA VAL A 98 8.07 -3.54 -14.06
C VAL A 98 8.86 -2.27 -13.70
N TRP A 99 10.15 -2.28 -13.92
CA TRP A 99 11.01 -1.12 -13.73
C TRP A 99 10.95 -0.22 -14.96
N LEU A 100 10.51 1.00 -14.75
CA LEU A 100 10.44 2.04 -15.77
C LEU A 100 11.68 2.91 -15.69
N GLU A 101 12.35 3.11 -16.81
CA GLU A 101 13.42 4.08 -16.92
C GLU A 101 12.84 5.50 -16.85
N VAL A 102 13.30 6.28 -15.88
CA VAL A 102 12.92 7.67 -15.73
C VAL A 102 14.01 8.55 -16.34
N GLN A 103 13.62 9.47 -17.21
CA GLN A 103 14.58 10.37 -17.85
C GLN A 103 15.32 11.24 -16.82
N THR A 104 16.61 11.45 -17.02
CA THR A 104 17.46 12.22 -16.08
C THR A 104 16.94 13.65 -15.85
N SER A 105 16.34 14.27 -16.85
CA SER A 105 15.70 15.59 -16.74
C SER A 105 14.55 15.62 -15.72
N GLU A 106 13.80 14.54 -15.60
CA GLU A 106 12.66 14.43 -14.67
C GLU A 106 13.12 14.09 -13.23
N LEU A 107 14.35 13.62 -13.05
CA LEU A 107 14.89 13.23 -11.74
C LEU A 107 15.48 14.40 -10.93
N LYS A 108 15.54 15.61 -11.48
CA LYS A 108 16.19 16.77 -10.83
C LYS A 108 15.64 17.04 -9.43
N ASP A 109 14.34 17.15 -9.29
CA ASP A 109 13.69 17.43 -8.01
C ASP A 109 13.84 16.26 -7.04
N VAL A 110 13.72 15.03 -7.53
CA VAL A 110 13.94 13.81 -6.74
C VAL A 110 15.36 13.81 -6.15
N LYS A 111 16.39 14.03 -6.95
CA LYS A 111 17.80 14.08 -6.50
C LYS A 111 18.05 15.21 -5.51
N THR A 112 17.47 16.38 -5.73
CA THR A 112 17.57 17.52 -4.81
C THR A 112 16.94 17.20 -3.46
N LEU A 113 15.75 16.62 -3.45
CA LEU A 113 15.05 16.25 -2.23
C LEU A 113 15.74 15.11 -1.47
N PHE A 114 16.34 14.12 -2.18
CA PHE A 114 17.17 13.10 -1.54
C PHE A 114 18.40 13.70 -0.87
N SER A 115 19.09 14.64 -1.52
CA SER A 115 20.24 15.32 -0.96
C SER A 115 19.86 16.12 0.28
N ASN A 116 18.74 16.85 0.25
CA ASN A 116 18.22 17.59 1.39
C ASN A 116 17.83 16.63 2.54
N TRP A 117 17.15 15.56 2.24
CA TRP A 117 16.78 14.54 3.23
C TRP A 117 18.03 13.97 3.93
N LYS A 118 19.08 13.62 3.17
CA LYS A 118 20.35 13.14 3.71
C LYS A 118 21.00 14.16 4.63
N ARG A 119 21.08 15.41 4.21
CA ARG A 119 21.60 16.51 5.03
C ARG A 119 20.82 16.68 6.34
N LEU A 120 19.48 16.66 6.29
CA LEU A 120 18.62 16.73 7.48
C LEU A 120 18.89 15.57 8.44
N ASN A 121 19.03 14.38 7.89
CA ASN A 121 19.32 13.19 8.69
C ASN A 121 20.65 13.31 9.42
N ASP A 122 21.73 13.70 8.73
CA ASP A 122 23.05 13.95 9.32
C ASP A 122 23.03 15.04 10.41
N THR A 123 22.22 16.08 10.21
CA THR A 123 22.02 17.15 11.20
C THR A 123 21.32 16.63 12.45
N ILE A 124 20.24 15.85 12.29
CA ILE A 124 19.46 15.30 13.41
C ILE A 124 20.33 14.42 14.32
N TYR A 125 21.24 13.62 13.75
CA TYR A 125 22.13 12.76 14.54
C TYR A 125 23.17 13.55 15.37
N LYS A 126 23.52 14.76 14.95
CA LYS A 126 24.49 15.62 15.65
C LYS A 126 23.85 16.48 16.74
N LEU A 127 22.54 16.66 16.72
CA LEU A 127 21.84 17.51 17.67
C LEU A 127 21.56 16.78 19.00
N PRO A 128 21.55 17.53 20.13
CA PRO A 128 21.20 16.94 21.42
C PRO A 128 19.81 16.31 21.39
N THR A 129 19.71 15.10 21.89
CA THR A 129 18.48 14.31 21.91
C THR A 129 17.37 15.03 22.67
N GLY A 130 16.20 15.24 22.02
CA GLY A 130 15.05 15.92 22.63
C GLY A 130 15.08 17.45 22.54
N SER A 131 16.12 18.06 21.95
CA SER A 131 16.18 19.51 21.75
C SER A 131 15.09 20.01 20.82
N GLU A 132 14.69 21.28 20.99
CA GLU A 132 13.70 21.92 20.12
C GLU A 132 14.18 21.94 18.66
N GLN A 133 15.46 22.19 18.44
CA GLN A 133 16.06 22.19 17.12
C GLN A 133 16.00 20.80 16.49
N GLN A 134 16.30 19.74 17.24
CA GLN A 134 16.18 18.39 16.74
C GLN A 134 14.74 18.05 16.32
N ARG A 135 13.73 18.49 17.09
CA ARG A 135 12.31 18.31 16.74
C ARG A 135 11.93 19.03 15.45
N LYS A 136 12.42 20.26 15.24
CA LYS A 136 12.21 21.01 14.00
C LYS A 136 12.80 20.28 12.80
N GLU A 137 14.05 19.83 12.89
CA GLU A 137 14.70 19.11 11.79
C GLU A 137 14.01 17.76 11.49
N MET A 138 13.51 17.07 12.51
CA MET A 138 12.72 15.84 12.31
C MET A 138 11.41 16.13 11.58
N PHE A 139 10.72 17.23 11.89
CA PHE A 139 9.51 17.64 11.18
C PHE A 139 9.80 17.98 9.72
N GLU A 140 10.87 18.75 9.45
CA GLU A 140 11.29 19.08 8.09
C GLU A 140 11.70 17.81 7.31
N ARG A 141 12.39 16.87 7.95
CA ARG A 141 12.69 15.58 7.34
C ARG A 141 11.44 14.81 6.95
N GLN A 142 10.40 14.81 7.80
CA GLN A 142 9.11 14.18 7.50
C GLN A 142 8.42 14.82 6.30
N LYS A 143 8.40 16.15 6.26
CA LYS A 143 7.86 16.94 5.14
C LYS A 143 8.60 16.62 3.83
N THR A 144 9.93 16.60 3.88
CA THR A 144 10.78 16.27 2.72
C THR A 144 10.46 14.90 2.13
N ILE A 145 10.14 13.87 2.94
CA ILE A 145 9.76 12.56 2.40
C ILE A 145 8.40 12.62 1.71
N SER A 146 7.44 13.38 2.24
CA SER A 146 6.15 13.57 1.58
C SER A 146 6.29 14.31 0.24
N GLU A 147 7.19 15.29 0.18
CA GLU A 147 7.56 16.00 -1.05
C GLU A 147 8.27 15.06 -2.03
N LEU A 148 9.19 14.23 -1.54
CA LEU A 148 9.90 13.24 -2.34
C LEU A 148 8.95 12.18 -2.95
N PHE A 149 7.92 11.77 -2.21
CA PHE A 149 6.90 10.87 -2.72
C PHE A 149 6.12 11.51 -3.88
N ARG A 150 5.75 12.78 -3.76
CA ARG A 150 5.10 13.54 -4.84
C ARG A 150 6.03 13.76 -6.03
N ALA A 151 7.29 14.15 -5.78
CA ALA A 151 8.28 14.34 -6.83
C ALA A 151 8.55 13.04 -7.60
N THR A 152 8.55 11.88 -6.92
CA THR A 152 8.63 10.56 -7.56
C THR A 152 7.46 10.32 -8.51
N ALA A 153 6.23 10.64 -8.10
CA ALA A 153 5.06 10.51 -8.96
C ALA A 153 5.19 11.39 -10.22
N THR A 154 5.61 12.65 -10.05
CA THR A 154 5.84 13.57 -11.17
C THR A 154 6.94 13.08 -12.11
N ALA A 155 8.07 12.63 -11.56
CA ALA A 155 9.22 12.18 -12.33
C ALA A 155 8.90 10.96 -13.21
N LYS A 156 8.19 9.98 -12.68
CA LYS A 156 7.84 8.77 -13.44
C LYS A 156 6.59 8.89 -14.31
N CYS A 157 5.87 10.02 -14.23
CA CYS A 157 4.57 10.19 -14.88
C CYS A 157 4.60 9.88 -16.38
N LYS A 158 5.57 10.43 -17.12
CA LYS A 158 5.70 10.20 -18.57
C LYS A 158 5.95 8.73 -18.89
N ALA A 159 6.82 8.06 -18.12
CA ALA A 159 7.14 6.65 -18.33
C ALA A 159 5.91 5.76 -18.03
N VAL A 160 5.13 6.09 -17.00
CA VAL A 160 3.87 5.40 -16.70
C VAL A 160 2.85 5.58 -17.83
N VAL A 161 2.66 6.81 -18.33
CA VAL A 161 1.75 7.09 -19.44
C VAL A 161 2.17 6.32 -20.70
N SER A 162 3.46 6.37 -21.06
CA SER A 162 3.98 5.63 -22.22
C SER A 162 3.70 4.13 -22.10
N TRP A 163 3.94 3.55 -20.93
CA TRP A 163 3.64 2.13 -20.67
C TRP A 163 2.15 1.82 -20.82
N VAL A 164 1.27 2.66 -20.25
CA VAL A 164 -0.19 2.50 -20.33
C VAL A 164 -0.68 2.53 -21.76
N ILE A 165 -0.25 3.52 -22.55
CA ILE A 165 -0.67 3.66 -23.96
C ILE A 165 -0.15 2.49 -24.79
N GLN A 166 1.09 2.06 -24.59
CA GLN A 166 1.63 0.88 -25.25
C GLN A 166 0.81 -0.37 -24.93
N ALA A 167 0.53 -0.64 -23.65
CA ALA A 167 -0.29 -1.78 -23.23
C ALA A 167 -1.69 -1.78 -23.86
N LEU A 168 -2.32 -0.61 -23.95
CA LEU A 168 -3.62 -0.43 -24.60
C LEU A 168 -3.52 -0.63 -26.12
N SER A 169 -2.45 -0.19 -26.79
CA SER A 169 -2.23 -0.41 -28.22
C SER A 169 -2.04 -1.90 -28.56
N GLU A 170 -1.47 -2.68 -27.65
CA GLU A 170 -1.33 -4.15 -27.75
C GLU A 170 -2.66 -4.90 -27.56
N GLY A 171 -3.77 -4.22 -27.42
CA GLY A 171 -5.08 -4.84 -27.26
C GLY A 171 -5.44 -5.20 -25.80
N ARG A 172 -4.61 -4.87 -24.82
CA ARG A 172 -4.86 -5.19 -23.40
C ARG A 172 -5.97 -4.34 -22.80
N SER A 173 -6.66 -4.89 -21.79
CA SER A 173 -7.67 -4.18 -20.99
C SER A 173 -7.40 -4.47 -19.52
N PHE A 174 -7.36 -3.41 -18.70
CA PHE A 174 -6.94 -3.55 -17.31
C PHE A 174 -7.53 -2.50 -16.38
N ILE A 175 -7.36 -2.71 -15.08
CA ILE A 175 -7.62 -1.72 -14.05
C ILE A 175 -6.31 -1.06 -13.67
N PHE A 176 -6.26 0.25 -13.73
CA PHE A 176 -5.11 1.07 -13.38
C PHE A 176 -5.35 1.78 -12.04
N PHE A 177 -4.43 1.63 -11.11
CA PHE A 177 -4.45 2.30 -9.81
C PHE A 177 -3.28 3.26 -9.66
N ALA A 178 -3.55 4.48 -9.17
CA ALA A 178 -2.54 5.42 -8.72
C ALA A 178 -3.01 6.18 -7.48
N TYR A 179 -2.07 6.82 -6.78
CA TYR A 179 -2.36 7.60 -5.57
C TYR A 179 -2.46 9.10 -5.88
N HIS A 180 -1.47 9.65 -6.59
CA HIS A 180 -1.42 11.08 -6.89
C HIS A 180 -2.26 11.43 -8.12
N GLN A 181 -2.97 12.57 -8.00
CA GLN A 181 -3.81 13.08 -9.10
C GLN A 181 -3.01 13.38 -10.38
N VAL A 182 -1.73 13.74 -10.25
CA VAL A 182 -0.87 14.01 -11.40
C VAL A 182 -0.79 12.81 -12.35
N ILE A 183 -0.65 11.59 -11.83
CA ILE A 183 -0.61 10.37 -12.65
C ILE A 183 -2.01 10.02 -13.17
N LEU A 184 -3.05 10.10 -12.31
CA LEU A 184 -4.42 9.81 -12.72
C LEU A 184 -4.87 10.73 -13.88
N ASN A 185 -4.58 12.03 -13.78
CA ASN A 185 -4.93 13.02 -14.80
C ASN A 185 -4.13 12.82 -16.09
N ALA A 186 -2.82 12.57 -16.00
CA ALA A 186 -1.98 12.36 -17.16
C ALA A 186 -2.36 11.09 -17.94
N VAL A 187 -2.70 10.00 -17.24
CA VAL A 187 -3.19 8.78 -17.86
C VAL A 187 -4.55 9.01 -18.53
N GLU A 188 -5.47 9.69 -17.85
CA GLU A 188 -6.79 10.04 -18.42
C GLU A 188 -6.66 10.89 -19.68
N GLU A 189 -5.83 11.93 -19.65
CA GLU A 189 -5.58 12.80 -20.81
C GLU A 189 -5.01 12.01 -21.99
N ALA A 190 -4.02 11.18 -21.76
CA ALA A 190 -3.40 10.36 -22.81
C ALA A 190 -4.39 9.34 -23.42
N VAL A 191 -5.23 8.73 -22.60
CA VAL A 191 -6.26 7.77 -23.03
C VAL A 191 -7.33 8.49 -23.86
N LEU A 192 -7.73 9.71 -23.46
CA LEU A 192 -8.64 10.57 -24.23
C LEU A 192 -8.06 10.95 -25.59
N GLN A 193 -6.79 11.39 -25.61
CA GLN A 193 -6.10 11.75 -26.86
C GLN A 193 -5.95 10.56 -27.80
N ALA A 194 -5.81 9.34 -27.27
CA ALA A 194 -5.75 8.10 -28.03
C ALA A 194 -7.15 7.60 -28.48
N GLY A 195 -8.25 8.29 -28.16
CA GLY A 195 -9.62 7.88 -28.50
C GLY A 195 -10.07 6.59 -27.84
N ILE A 196 -9.49 6.22 -26.67
CA ILE A 196 -9.82 4.99 -25.98
C ILE A 196 -10.87 5.24 -24.91
N SER A 197 -11.93 4.43 -24.89
CA SER A 197 -12.98 4.52 -23.88
C SER A 197 -12.45 4.04 -22.51
N TYR A 198 -12.76 4.82 -21.47
CA TYR A 198 -12.28 4.58 -20.12
C TYR A 198 -13.35 4.82 -19.07
N MET A 199 -13.13 4.34 -17.86
CA MET A 199 -13.87 4.67 -16.65
C MET A 199 -12.92 5.29 -15.62
N ARG A 200 -13.36 6.32 -14.88
CA ARG A 200 -12.60 6.91 -13.77
C ARG A 200 -13.40 6.91 -12.48
N ILE A 201 -12.75 6.51 -11.38
CA ILE A 201 -13.26 6.64 -10.01
C ILE A 201 -12.14 7.11 -9.08
N ASP A 202 -12.33 8.26 -8.46
CA ASP A 202 -11.44 8.82 -7.44
C ASP A 202 -12.23 9.43 -6.26
N GLY A 203 -11.54 10.20 -5.40
CA GLY A 203 -12.15 10.84 -4.24
C GLY A 203 -13.26 11.83 -4.58
N SER A 204 -13.22 12.47 -5.75
CA SER A 204 -14.21 13.45 -6.22
C SER A 204 -15.45 12.81 -6.83
N THR A 205 -15.41 11.52 -7.19
CA THR A 205 -16.52 10.83 -7.85
C THR A 205 -17.68 10.61 -6.87
N PRO A 206 -18.88 11.18 -7.14
CA PRO A 206 -20.06 10.98 -6.29
C PRO A 206 -20.48 9.52 -6.17
N ALA A 207 -21.04 9.13 -5.02
CA ALA A 207 -21.38 7.73 -4.73
C ALA A 207 -22.32 7.09 -5.78
N HIS A 208 -23.34 7.83 -6.24
CA HIS A 208 -24.28 7.35 -7.27
C HIS A 208 -23.61 7.12 -8.63
N LYS A 209 -22.65 7.99 -9.02
CA LYS A 209 -21.89 7.82 -10.27
C LYS A 209 -20.92 6.64 -10.19
N ARG A 210 -20.35 6.34 -9.00
CA ARG A 210 -19.43 5.21 -8.84
C ARG A 210 -20.07 3.89 -9.23
N GLN A 211 -21.32 3.66 -8.78
CA GLN A 211 -22.03 2.42 -9.09
C GLN A 211 -22.37 2.32 -10.59
N ALA A 212 -22.82 3.42 -11.20
CA ALA A 212 -23.08 3.48 -12.64
C ALA A 212 -21.81 3.22 -13.46
N ASN A 213 -20.69 3.84 -13.11
CA ASN A 213 -19.40 3.64 -13.76
C ASN A 213 -18.92 2.19 -13.67
N VAL A 214 -19.03 1.58 -12.47
CA VAL A 214 -18.67 0.16 -12.28
C VAL A 214 -19.53 -0.75 -13.16
N LYS A 215 -20.86 -0.49 -13.21
CA LYS A 215 -21.76 -1.27 -14.05
C LYS A 215 -21.40 -1.13 -15.54
N ALA A 216 -21.19 0.10 -16.01
CA ALA A 216 -20.77 0.35 -17.38
C ALA A 216 -19.46 -0.38 -17.73
N PHE A 217 -18.44 -0.31 -16.85
CA PHE A 217 -17.20 -1.02 -17.07
C PHE A 217 -17.36 -2.55 -17.11
N GLN A 218 -18.25 -3.11 -16.29
CA GLN A 218 -18.51 -4.55 -16.28
C GLN A 218 -19.28 -5.05 -17.51
N GLU A 219 -20.14 -4.21 -18.10
CA GLU A 219 -21.04 -4.61 -19.19
C GLU A 219 -20.51 -4.20 -20.58
N ASP A 220 -19.75 -3.10 -20.69
CA ASP A 220 -19.24 -2.59 -21.98
C ASP A 220 -17.78 -3.01 -22.22
N PRO A 221 -17.51 -3.93 -23.16
CA PRO A 221 -16.15 -4.36 -23.50
C PRO A 221 -15.30 -3.27 -24.17
N ASN A 222 -15.93 -2.21 -24.71
CA ASN A 222 -15.20 -1.10 -25.33
C ASN A 222 -14.50 -0.20 -24.30
N ILE A 223 -14.95 -0.21 -23.05
CA ILE A 223 -14.25 0.48 -21.96
C ILE A 223 -13.03 -0.33 -21.58
N ARG A 224 -11.87 0.01 -22.11
CA ARG A 224 -10.65 -0.80 -22.02
C ARG A 224 -9.83 -0.59 -20.77
N ILE A 225 -9.95 0.57 -20.13
CA ILE A 225 -9.21 0.88 -18.91
C ILE A 225 -10.14 1.48 -17.84
N ALA A 226 -9.98 1.02 -16.60
CA ALA A 226 -10.57 1.63 -15.43
C ALA A 226 -9.48 2.36 -14.62
N ILE A 227 -9.54 3.68 -14.54
CA ILE A 227 -8.58 4.54 -13.84
C ILE A 227 -9.12 4.79 -12.43
N LEU A 228 -8.44 4.26 -11.40
CA LEU A 228 -8.90 4.36 -10.02
C LEU A 228 -7.84 4.96 -9.09
N SER A 229 -8.30 5.79 -8.17
CA SER A 229 -7.46 6.13 -7.01
C SER A 229 -7.31 4.92 -6.09
N ILE A 230 -6.08 4.64 -5.64
CA ILE A 230 -5.80 3.58 -4.65
C ILE A 230 -6.68 3.73 -3.40
N MET A 231 -6.94 4.96 -2.97
CA MET A 231 -7.78 5.26 -1.81
C MET A 231 -9.26 4.95 -2.07
N ALA A 232 -9.72 5.05 -3.31
CA ALA A 232 -11.09 4.70 -3.70
C ALA A 232 -11.30 3.17 -3.75
N ALA A 233 -10.24 2.37 -3.79
CA ALA A 233 -10.33 0.92 -3.74
C ALA A 233 -11.04 0.39 -2.47
N GLY A 234 -11.05 1.16 -1.38
CA GLY A 234 -11.78 0.84 -0.15
C GLY A 234 -13.31 0.79 -0.30
N THR A 235 -13.88 1.35 -1.35
CA THR A 235 -15.34 1.52 -1.54
C THR A 235 -16.12 0.26 -1.94
N GLY A 236 -15.51 -0.92 -1.91
CA GLY A 236 -16.22 -2.19 -2.09
C GLY A 236 -16.55 -2.59 -3.52
N VAL A 237 -16.11 -1.83 -4.53
CA VAL A 237 -16.35 -2.14 -5.96
C VAL A 237 -15.81 -3.51 -6.38
N THR A 238 -16.50 -4.18 -7.29
CA THR A 238 -16.06 -5.46 -7.89
C THR A 238 -15.82 -5.24 -9.37
N LEU A 239 -14.62 -5.59 -9.85
CA LEU A 239 -14.17 -5.30 -11.21
C LEU A 239 -13.49 -6.55 -11.78
N THR A 240 -14.28 -7.58 -12.06
CA THR A 240 -13.80 -8.94 -12.45
C THR A 240 -13.91 -9.23 -13.94
N ARG A 241 -14.42 -8.28 -14.74
CA ARG A 241 -14.46 -8.43 -16.21
C ARG A 241 -13.07 -8.57 -16.82
N VAL A 242 -12.09 -7.84 -16.26
CA VAL A 242 -10.70 -7.95 -16.68
C VAL A 242 -9.90 -8.73 -15.63
N SER A 243 -8.82 -9.35 -16.07
CA SER A 243 -7.93 -10.13 -15.20
C SER A 243 -6.60 -9.47 -14.93
N GLU A 244 -6.38 -8.28 -15.49
CA GLU A 244 -5.15 -7.53 -15.32
C GLU A 244 -5.36 -6.30 -14.43
N CYS A 245 -4.41 -6.08 -13.51
CA CYS A 245 -4.39 -4.95 -12.59
C CYS A 245 -3.01 -4.30 -12.58
N VAL A 246 -2.96 -3.01 -12.85
CA VAL A 246 -1.72 -2.24 -12.95
C VAL A 246 -1.67 -1.21 -11.82
N MET A 247 -0.63 -1.31 -11.00
CA MET A 247 -0.33 -0.34 -9.95
C MET A 247 0.67 0.68 -10.51
N GLY A 248 0.20 1.84 -10.95
CA GLY A 248 1.04 2.94 -11.44
C GLY A 248 1.88 3.58 -10.36
N GLU A 249 1.51 3.40 -9.09
CA GLU A 249 2.24 3.86 -7.92
C GLU A 249 2.21 2.83 -6.80
N LEU A 250 3.24 2.87 -5.96
CA LEU A 250 3.23 2.22 -4.66
C LEU A 250 2.54 3.10 -3.62
N TYR A 251 1.93 2.47 -2.63
CA TYR A 251 1.40 3.15 -1.46
C TYR A 251 2.00 2.55 -0.17
N TRP A 252 2.23 3.38 0.83
CA TRP A 252 2.94 3.02 2.07
C TRP A 252 2.29 1.93 2.92
N VAL A 253 0.97 1.74 2.74
CA VAL A 253 0.16 0.81 3.52
C VAL A 253 -0.11 -0.43 2.70
N PRO A 254 0.57 -1.55 2.97
CA PRO A 254 0.46 -2.76 2.16
C PRO A 254 -0.95 -3.34 2.13
N GLY A 255 -1.70 -3.22 3.23
CA GLY A 255 -3.09 -3.70 3.27
C GLY A 255 -4.01 -2.98 2.28
N VAL A 256 -3.78 -1.69 2.03
CA VAL A 256 -4.54 -0.91 1.03
C VAL A 256 -4.22 -1.39 -0.39
N MET A 257 -2.94 -1.69 -0.67
CA MET A 257 -2.51 -2.28 -1.96
C MET A 257 -3.17 -3.64 -2.20
N ILE A 258 -3.18 -4.52 -1.19
CA ILE A 258 -3.87 -5.81 -1.26
C ILE A 258 -5.37 -5.64 -1.49
N GLN A 259 -6.00 -4.67 -0.83
CA GLN A 259 -7.42 -4.38 -1.05
C GLN A 259 -7.70 -3.94 -2.50
N ALA A 260 -6.81 -3.16 -3.11
CA ALA A 260 -6.93 -2.78 -4.52
C ALA A 260 -6.80 -4.00 -5.45
N GLU A 261 -5.79 -4.85 -5.26
CA GLU A 261 -5.66 -6.11 -6.01
C GLU A 261 -6.92 -7.00 -5.88
N ASP A 262 -7.49 -7.04 -4.70
CA ASP A 262 -8.65 -7.88 -4.39
C ASP A 262 -9.96 -7.36 -5.01
N ARG A 263 -9.95 -6.19 -5.69
CA ARG A 263 -11.07 -5.75 -6.54
C ARG A 263 -11.20 -6.56 -7.82
N VAL A 264 -10.08 -7.06 -8.32
CA VAL A 264 -9.98 -7.92 -9.52
C VAL A 264 -10.08 -9.40 -9.14
N HIS A 265 -9.41 -9.81 -8.04
CA HIS A 265 -9.33 -11.19 -7.61
C HIS A 265 -10.46 -11.55 -6.64
N ARG A 266 -11.67 -11.74 -7.19
CA ARG A 266 -12.91 -12.07 -6.47
C ARG A 266 -13.62 -13.29 -7.04
N ILE A 267 -14.68 -13.75 -6.36
CA ILE A 267 -15.45 -14.96 -6.65
C ILE A 267 -15.90 -15.07 -8.13
N SER A 268 -16.24 -13.95 -8.77
CA SER A 268 -16.67 -13.92 -10.18
C SER A 268 -15.52 -13.89 -11.19
N GLN A 269 -14.26 -13.95 -10.75
CA GLN A 269 -13.11 -14.00 -11.66
C GLN A 269 -12.93 -15.43 -12.22
N THR A 270 -12.83 -15.55 -13.53
CA THR A 270 -12.67 -16.81 -14.25
C THR A 270 -11.29 -16.99 -14.88
N ALA A 271 -10.53 -15.89 -15.03
CA ALA A 271 -9.20 -15.90 -15.61
C ALA A 271 -8.10 -15.70 -14.54
N ARG A 272 -6.89 -16.20 -14.84
CA ARG A 272 -5.71 -15.92 -14.01
C ARG A 272 -5.52 -14.42 -13.88
N VAL A 273 -5.35 -13.93 -12.64
CA VAL A 273 -5.16 -12.51 -12.37
C VAL A 273 -3.68 -12.16 -12.39
N ASP A 274 -3.34 -11.15 -13.16
CA ASP A 274 -1.99 -10.62 -13.27
C ASP A 274 -1.90 -9.19 -12.71
N ILE A 275 -1.04 -9.01 -11.69
CA ILE A 275 -0.83 -7.73 -11.04
C ILE A 275 0.53 -7.19 -11.45
N GLN A 276 0.58 -6.01 -12.03
CA GLN A 276 1.81 -5.34 -12.44
C GLN A 276 2.05 -4.09 -11.60
N TYR A 277 3.26 -3.97 -11.04
CA TYR A 277 3.71 -2.82 -10.27
C TYR A 277 4.71 -2.02 -11.10
N LEU A 278 4.35 -0.80 -11.50
CA LEU A 278 5.20 0.10 -12.27
C LEU A 278 6.08 0.92 -11.32
N LEU A 279 7.36 0.69 -11.34
CA LEU A 279 8.34 1.31 -10.44
C LEU A 279 9.31 2.18 -11.24
N GLY A 280 9.55 3.41 -10.78
CA GLY A 280 10.54 4.30 -11.39
C GLY A 280 11.96 4.01 -10.91
N THR A 281 12.91 3.83 -11.83
CA THR A 281 14.33 3.75 -11.47
C THR A 281 14.83 5.09 -10.90
N GLU A 282 15.82 5.07 -10.01
CA GLU A 282 16.42 6.23 -9.34
C GLU A 282 15.42 7.13 -8.61
N THR A 283 14.26 6.59 -8.21
CA THR A 283 13.22 7.30 -7.46
C THR A 283 13.02 6.71 -6.06
N LEU A 284 12.09 7.27 -5.29
CA LEU A 284 11.72 6.74 -3.99
C LEU A 284 11.14 5.31 -4.07
N ASP A 285 10.66 4.86 -5.23
CA ASP A 285 10.13 3.50 -5.41
C ASP A 285 11.16 2.42 -5.09
N THR A 286 12.46 2.68 -5.33
CA THR A 286 13.57 1.77 -5.01
C THR A 286 13.69 1.47 -3.52
N TYR A 287 13.21 2.38 -2.66
CA TYR A 287 13.20 2.25 -1.20
C TYR A 287 11.85 1.79 -0.65
N ILE A 288 10.76 2.27 -1.24
CA ILE A 288 9.39 1.89 -0.81
C ILE A 288 9.15 0.40 -1.06
N HIS A 289 9.52 -0.10 -2.24
CA HIS A 289 9.23 -1.48 -2.63
C HIS A 289 9.79 -2.54 -1.66
N PRO A 290 11.10 -2.54 -1.29
CA PRO A 290 11.61 -3.47 -0.29
C PRO A 290 10.95 -3.31 1.09
N THR A 291 10.64 -2.08 1.48
CA THR A 291 9.95 -1.78 2.75
C THR A 291 8.55 -2.40 2.77
N LEU A 292 7.79 -2.27 1.68
CA LEU A 292 6.49 -2.91 1.52
C LEU A 292 6.59 -4.43 1.58
N CYS A 293 7.59 -5.03 0.90
CA CYS A 293 7.83 -6.46 0.97
C CYS A 293 8.08 -6.95 2.40
N LYS A 294 8.87 -6.21 3.18
CA LYS A 294 9.14 -6.52 4.59
C LYS A 294 7.88 -6.42 5.45
N LYS A 295 7.10 -5.36 5.29
CA LYS A 295 5.81 -5.18 6.00
C LYS A 295 4.82 -6.30 5.65
N LEU A 296 4.72 -6.68 4.38
CA LEU A 296 3.85 -7.78 3.95
C LEU A 296 4.22 -9.10 4.62
N ARG A 297 5.51 -9.43 4.70
CA ARG A 297 5.97 -10.63 5.42
C ARG A 297 5.56 -10.61 6.89
N THR A 298 5.71 -9.47 7.57
CA THR A 298 5.28 -9.31 8.97
C THR A 298 3.77 -9.53 9.12
N LEU A 299 2.97 -8.92 8.25
CA LEU A 299 1.51 -9.07 8.27
C LEU A 299 1.07 -10.50 7.94
N ASP A 300 1.74 -11.17 7.01
CA ASP A 300 1.47 -12.56 6.67
C ASP A 300 1.77 -13.50 7.83
N THR A 301 2.88 -13.29 8.54
CA THR A 301 3.19 -14.03 9.77
C THR A 301 2.13 -13.80 10.84
N LEU A 302 1.70 -12.55 11.00
CA LEU A 302 0.72 -12.15 12.01
C LEU A 302 -0.68 -12.73 11.74
N VAL A 303 -1.14 -12.69 10.48
CA VAL A 303 -2.53 -13.00 10.16
C VAL A 303 -2.68 -14.40 9.53
N ASP A 304 -1.78 -14.80 8.63
CA ASP A 304 -1.94 -15.96 7.76
C ASP A 304 -0.98 -17.12 8.05
N LYS A 305 0.01 -16.95 8.95
CA LYS A 305 1.12 -17.91 9.19
C LYS A 305 1.98 -18.18 7.94
N ARG A 306 2.13 -17.23 7.02
CA ARG A 306 2.84 -17.40 5.76
C ARG A 306 4.09 -16.54 5.66
N THR A 307 5.07 -17.09 4.94
CA THR A 307 6.28 -16.39 4.48
C THR A 307 6.24 -16.08 2.98
N ASP A 308 5.12 -16.35 2.28
CA ASP A 308 5.09 -16.57 0.82
C ASP A 308 4.59 -15.40 -0.03
N ARG A 309 4.07 -14.32 0.56
CA ARG A 309 3.64 -13.14 -0.21
C ARG A 309 4.83 -12.23 -0.49
N THR A 310 5.73 -12.69 -1.34
CA THR A 310 6.74 -11.81 -1.93
C THR A 310 6.21 -11.26 -3.25
N PHE A 311 6.54 -9.98 -3.54
CA PHE A 311 6.50 -9.47 -4.89
C PHE A 311 7.64 -10.15 -5.68
N LYS A 312 7.48 -11.43 -6.03
CA LYS A 312 8.42 -12.11 -6.91
C LYS A 312 8.16 -11.60 -8.31
N GLY A 313 8.95 -10.64 -8.75
CA GLY A 313 9.01 -10.25 -10.15
C GLY A 313 10.16 -10.96 -10.85
N LYS A 314 10.03 -11.26 -12.13
CA LYS A 314 11.19 -11.42 -12.99
C LYS A 314 11.87 -10.05 -13.04
N THR A 315 12.96 -9.92 -12.31
CA THR A 315 13.73 -8.69 -12.23
C THR A 315 14.55 -8.58 -13.49
N THR A 316 14.32 -7.57 -14.28
CA THR A 316 15.20 -7.24 -15.40
C THR A 316 16.46 -6.49 -14.91
N THR A 317 16.50 -6.06 -13.66
CA THR A 317 17.71 -5.47 -13.04
C THR A 317 17.63 -5.63 -11.52
N THR A 318 18.56 -6.39 -10.94
CA THR A 318 18.71 -6.51 -9.49
C THR A 318 19.53 -5.33 -9.00
N VAL A 319 18.90 -4.34 -8.41
CA VAL A 319 19.61 -3.33 -7.61
C VAL A 319 19.84 -3.95 -6.25
N HIS A 320 21.06 -4.36 -5.94
CA HIS A 320 21.48 -4.73 -4.61
C HIS A 320 21.57 -3.47 -3.76
N LEU A 321 20.54 -3.22 -2.93
CA LEU A 321 20.56 -2.18 -1.92
C LEU A 321 21.13 -2.80 -0.64
N GLU A 322 22.24 -2.26 -0.16
CA GLU A 322 22.76 -2.60 1.16
C GLU A 322 21.79 -2.15 2.24
N GLU A 323 21.54 -2.99 3.26
CA GLU A 323 20.62 -2.74 4.38
C GLU A 323 21.02 -1.53 5.28
N LYS A 324 22.11 -0.85 4.97
CA LYS A 324 22.69 0.24 5.76
C LYS A 324 22.15 1.62 5.47
N ASP A 325 21.24 1.76 4.49
CA ASP A 325 20.72 3.08 4.17
C ASP A 325 19.73 3.59 5.22
N ASP A 326 20.09 4.67 5.87
CA ASP A 326 19.27 5.43 6.85
C ASP A 326 17.87 5.78 6.34
N ILE A 327 17.69 5.86 5.00
CA ILE A 327 16.41 6.04 4.33
C ILE A 327 15.44 4.89 4.67
N PHE A 328 15.91 3.64 4.70
CA PHE A 328 15.07 2.50 5.11
C PHE A 328 14.52 2.67 6.51
N THR A 329 15.35 3.12 7.43
CA THR A 329 14.95 3.36 8.83
C THR A 329 13.98 4.53 8.92
N ALA A 330 14.22 5.61 8.18
CA ALA A 330 13.35 6.78 8.16
C ALA A 330 11.98 6.48 7.51
N ILE A 331 11.95 5.78 6.38
CA ILE A 331 10.70 5.34 5.73
C ILE A 331 9.94 4.36 6.63
N LYS A 332 10.64 3.41 7.26
CA LYS A 332 10.04 2.49 8.23
C LYS A 332 9.40 3.22 9.42
N ASN A 333 9.95 4.37 9.79
CA ASN A 333 9.51 5.16 10.94
C ASN A 333 8.42 6.19 10.61
N LEU A 334 8.14 6.45 9.34
CA LEU A 334 7.19 7.48 8.90
C LEU A 334 5.75 6.99 8.83
N PHE A 335 5.54 5.74 8.53
CA PHE A 335 4.25 5.12 8.24
C PHE A 335 4.12 3.77 8.96
#